data_7e4c29614e05bfa0ec97f2b2ca53be33
#
_entry.id   7e4c29614e05bfa0ec97f2b2ca53be33
#
_cell.length_a   1.000
_cell.length_b   1.000
_cell.length_c   1.000
_cell.angle_alpha   90.00
_cell.angle_beta   90.00
_cell.angle_gamma   90.00
#
_symmetry.space_group_name_H-M   'P 1'
#
loop_
_entity.id
_entity.type
_entity.pdbx_description
1 polymer ?
#
loop_
_entity_poly.entity_id
_entity_poly.type
_entity_poly.pdbx_seq_one_letter_code
_entity_poly.pdbx_strand_id
1 'polypeptide(L)'
;MKTSFIAITLIGAAAAAPFKTIAKREVPQEHAHENVLRAVQTSLELDNPDKITNTVFGLLGAKAAAEGAGNIKDTDCLQQAIADQAFTNAKAANDVEGMTMALVYRALERNTGSVGLASAACESIKAVNPEIAALQQHQDPASDGAAALNKQIATTLGEQIAAIGGDVTMANEASTFAPGEIGDPTGAGNTCDDADDAAGCINTLKLRVDDLSADELAAISAGGAAAAGAANNTADAAAKGCRRSVCR
;
A
#
# COMPACT_ATOMS: atom_id res chain seq x y z
N MET A 1 37.29 2.33 81.23
CA MET A 1 37.12 1.59 79.93
C MET A 1 36.11 2.33 79.09
N LYS A 2 36.55 3.00 78.04
CA LYS A 2 35.68 3.71 77.07
C LYS A 2 35.74 2.95 75.73
N THR A 3 34.65 2.31 75.36
CA THR A 3 34.49 1.61 74.12
C THR A 3 33.88 2.56 73.10
N SER A 4 34.68 2.90 72.08
CA SER A 4 34.21 3.67 70.87
C SER A 4 33.63 2.71 69.88
N PHE A 5 32.39 2.93 69.51
CA PHE A 5 31.75 2.23 68.33
C PHE A 5 31.98 3.06 67.08
N ILE A 6 32.66 2.48 66.11
CA ILE A 6 32.81 3.05 64.76
C ILE A 6 31.60 2.58 63.95
N ALA A 7 30.75 3.51 63.53
CA ALA A 7 29.67 3.22 62.55
C ALA A 7 30.23 3.32 61.14
N ILE A 8 30.24 2.20 60.43
CA ILE A 8 30.59 2.16 58.99
C ILE A 8 29.31 2.38 58.18
N THR A 9 29.17 3.55 57.58
CA THR A 9 28.11 3.85 56.61
C THR A 9 28.50 3.28 55.26
N LEU A 10 27.81 2.23 54.81
CA LEU A 10 27.89 1.74 53.43
C LEU A 10 27.08 2.69 52.52
N ILE A 11 27.79 3.45 51.69
CA ILE A 11 27.18 4.21 50.59
C ILE A 11 27.01 3.23 49.44
N GLY A 12 25.79 2.74 49.26
CA GLY A 12 25.43 1.94 48.08
C GLY A 12 25.40 2.83 46.83
N ALA A 13 26.35 2.66 45.94
CA ALA A 13 26.27 3.24 44.60
C ALA A 13 25.17 2.50 43.80
N ALA A 14 24.02 3.13 43.63
CA ALA A 14 23.01 2.68 42.68
C ALA A 14 23.56 2.87 41.27
N ALA A 15 24.01 1.79 40.65
CA ALA A 15 24.32 1.79 39.22
C ALA A 15 23.00 2.01 38.44
N ALA A 16 22.80 3.22 37.95
CA ALA A 16 21.75 3.48 36.98
C ALA A 16 22.04 2.64 35.72
N ALA A 17 21.26 1.59 35.54
CA ALA A 17 21.27 0.85 34.28
C ALA A 17 20.92 1.84 33.15
N PRO A 18 21.65 1.81 32.02
CA PRO A 18 21.32 2.66 30.88
C PRO A 18 19.89 2.29 30.45
N PHE A 19 18.98 3.26 30.53
CA PHE A 19 17.70 3.13 29.86
C PHE A 19 18.00 2.90 28.39
N LYS A 20 17.72 1.70 27.88
CA LYS A 20 17.60 1.50 26.43
C LYS A 20 16.49 2.46 26.00
N THR A 21 16.87 3.53 25.34
CA THR A 21 15.95 4.31 24.54
C THR A 21 15.35 3.30 23.56
N ILE A 22 14.10 2.92 23.81
CA ILE A 22 13.30 2.22 22.81
C ILE A 22 13.24 3.24 21.68
N ALA A 23 13.90 2.93 20.55
CA ALA A 23 13.71 3.69 19.34
C ALA A 23 12.19 3.75 19.14
N LYS A 24 11.62 4.96 19.17
CA LYS A 24 10.20 5.12 18.91
C LYS A 24 9.96 4.53 17.56
N ARG A 25 9.07 3.56 17.51
CA ARG A 25 8.53 3.03 16.28
C ARG A 25 7.96 4.19 15.46
N GLU A 26 8.08 4.09 14.15
CA GLU A 26 7.21 4.75 13.21
C GLU A 26 5.79 4.79 13.78
N VAL A 27 5.15 5.95 13.71
CA VAL A 27 3.77 6.04 14.15
C VAL A 27 2.93 5.19 13.21
N PRO A 28 2.05 4.35 13.72
CA PRO A 28 1.15 3.57 12.90
C PRO A 28 0.40 4.47 11.90
N GLN A 29 0.30 4.02 10.66
CA GLN A 29 -0.50 4.64 9.60
C GLN A 29 -1.15 3.59 8.70
N GLU A 30 -0.97 2.32 9.02
CA GLU A 30 -1.44 1.19 8.25
C GLU A 30 -2.96 1.13 8.09
N HIS A 31 -3.70 1.67 9.05
CA HIS A 31 -5.15 1.80 8.99
C HIS A 31 -5.63 3.15 8.42
N ALA A 32 -4.73 3.97 7.89
CA ALA A 32 -5.11 5.24 7.29
C ALA A 32 -6.09 5.06 6.11
N HIS A 33 -5.93 3.98 5.35
CA HIS A 33 -6.76 3.58 4.21
C HIS A 33 -7.63 2.35 4.54
N GLU A 34 -8.32 2.37 5.67
CA GLU A 34 -9.09 1.22 6.16
C GLU A 34 -10.18 0.74 5.18
N ASN A 35 -10.77 1.65 4.40
CA ASN A 35 -11.69 1.33 3.31
C ASN A 35 -11.07 0.37 2.28
N VAL A 36 -9.83 0.61 1.89
CA VAL A 36 -9.10 -0.23 0.92
C VAL A 36 -8.73 -1.57 1.56
N LEU A 37 -8.22 -1.56 2.81
CA LEU A 37 -7.87 -2.78 3.54
C LEU A 37 -9.05 -3.75 3.63
N ARG A 38 -10.24 -3.26 4.00
CA ARG A 38 -11.45 -4.07 4.13
C ARG A 38 -11.92 -4.65 2.81
N ALA A 39 -11.91 -3.84 1.75
CA ALA A 39 -12.31 -4.30 0.43
C ALA A 39 -11.37 -5.40 -0.10
N VAL A 40 -10.05 -5.19 0.04
CA VAL A 40 -9.05 -6.17 -0.38
C VAL A 40 -9.08 -7.43 0.48
N GLN A 41 -9.33 -7.31 1.78
CA GLN A 41 -9.53 -8.47 2.66
C GLN A 41 -10.68 -9.35 2.17
N THR A 42 -11.81 -8.74 1.81
CA THR A 42 -12.97 -9.47 1.27
C THR A 42 -12.61 -10.25 0.00
N SER A 43 -11.88 -9.63 -0.92
CA SER A 43 -11.44 -10.31 -2.15
C SER A 43 -10.39 -11.40 -1.88
N LEU A 44 -9.45 -11.16 -0.95
CA LEU A 44 -8.42 -12.12 -0.58
C LEU A 44 -9.02 -13.40 0.04
N GLU A 45 -10.05 -13.27 0.86
CA GLU A 45 -10.70 -14.40 1.55
C GLU A 45 -11.44 -15.36 0.62
N LEU A 46 -11.73 -14.98 -0.63
CA LEU A 46 -12.36 -15.88 -1.60
C LEU A 46 -11.46 -17.06 -1.95
N ASP A 47 -10.16 -16.86 -2.05
CA ASP A 47 -9.14 -17.90 -2.17
C ASP A 47 -7.79 -17.33 -1.66
N ASN A 48 -7.23 -17.93 -0.61
CA ASN A 48 -6.01 -17.47 0.06
C ASN A 48 -5.04 -18.64 0.27
N PRO A 49 -4.40 -19.11 -0.81
CA PRO A 49 -3.50 -20.27 -0.74
C PRO A 49 -2.27 -20.01 0.13
N ASP A 50 -1.83 -18.76 0.22
CA ASP A 50 -0.68 -18.37 1.03
C ASP A 50 -1.01 -18.19 2.51
N LYS A 51 -2.28 -18.31 2.91
CA LYS A 51 -2.72 -18.22 4.31
C LYS A 51 -2.30 -16.90 4.98
N ILE A 52 -2.34 -15.82 4.24
CA ILE A 52 -2.08 -14.48 4.75
C ILE A 52 -3.20 -14.13 5.73
N THR A 53 -2.87 -13.64 6.92
CA THR A 53 -3.86 -13.48 8.00
C THR A 53 -4.72 -12.23 7.86
N ASN A 54 -4.13 -11.12 7.40
CA ASN A 54 -4.85 -9.87 7.18
C ASN A 54 -4.06 -8.96 6.23
N THR A 55 -4.79 -8.16 5.45
CA THR A 55 -4.22 -7.24 4.47
C THR A 55 -3.34 -6.15 5.10
N VAL A 56 -3.61 -5.75 6.34
CA VAL A 56 -2.81 -4.74 7.06
C VAL A 56 -1.33 -5.11 7.14
N PHE A 57 -1.01 -6.41 7.23
CA PHE A 57 0.38 -6.87 7.33
C PHE A 57 1.23 -6.51 6.11
N GLY A 58 0.63 -6.37 4.94
CA GLY A 58 1.33 -5.92 3.74
C GLY A 58 1.79 -4.47 3.76
N LEU A 59 1.22 -3.65 4.64
CA LEU A 59 1.59 -2.24 4.82
C LEU A 59 2.57 -2.01 5.97
N LEU A 60 2.81 -3.03 6.79
CA LEU A 60 3.72 -2.95 7.95
C LEU A 60 5.18 -3.06 7.56
N GLY A 61 6.05 -2.52 8.41
CA GLY A 61 7.49 -2.78 8.31
C GLY A 61 7.83 -4.26 8.47
N ALA A 62 8.94 -4.72 7.85
CA ALA A 62 9.28 -6.13 7.62
C ALA A 62 9.10 -7.06 8.84
N LYS A 63 9.43 -6.60 10.06
CA LYS A 63 9.32 -7.42 11.26
C LYS A 63 7.88 -7.73 11.63
N ALA A 64 7.01 -6.73 11.61
CA ALA A 64 5.59 -6.90 11.94
C ALA A 64 4.86 -7.60 10.78
N ALA A 65 5.20 -7.29 9.53
CA ALA A 65 4.69 -7.95 8.33
C ALA A 65 4.85 -9.48 8.39
N ALA A 66 5.97 -9.98 8.93
CA ALA A 66 6.25 -11.41 9.05
C ALA A 66 5.25 -12.17 9.94
N GLU A 67 4.59 -11.47 10.87
CA GLU A 67 3.61 -12.10 11.79
C GLU A 67 2.32 -12.52 11.07
N GLY A 68 1.97 -11.84 9.95
CA GLY A 68 0.78 -12.12 9.17
C GLY A 68 1.03 -12.62 7.75
N ALA A 69 2.29 -12.82 7.35
CA ALA A 69 2.70 -13.14 5.99
C ALA A 69 2.30 -14.54 5.48
N GLY A 70 1.82 -15.42 6.35
CA GLY A 70 1.48 -16.79 5.96
C GLY A 70 2.66 -17.53 5.34
N ASN A 71 2.52 -17.96 4.10
CA ASN A 71 3.57 -18.68 3.36
C ASN A 71 4.59 -17.74 2.69
N ILE A 72 4.32 -16.46 2.59
CA ILE A 72 5.22 -15.47 1.96
C ILE A 72 6.45 -15.28 2.84
N LYS A 73 7.65 -15.53 2.28
CA LYS A 73 8.92 -15.45 3.03
C LYS A 73 9.58 -14.09 2.95
N ASP A 74 9.40 -13.41 1.84
CA ASP A 74 9.92 -12.07 1.60
C ASP A 74 8.83 -11.03 1.92
N THR A 75 8.97 -10.37 3.07
CA THR A 75 8.00 -9.40 3.54
C THR A 75 7.96 -8.13 2.71
N ASP A 76 9.01 -7.81 1.94
CA ASP A 76 8.97 -6.71 0.98
C ASP A 76 8.04 -7.01 -0.19
N CYS A 77 7.75 -8.28 -0.44
CA CYS A 77 6.80 -8.73 -1.44
C CYS A 77 5.38 -8.98 -0.92
N LEU A 78 5.14 -8.90 0.39
CA LEU A 78 3.85 -9.27 0.98
C LEU A 78 2.69 -8.43 0.44
N GLN A 79 2.85 -7.11 0.34
CA GLN A 79 1.83 -6.23 -0.23
C GLN A 79 1.49 -6.62 -1.67
N GLN A 80 2.51 -6.87 -2.51
CA GLN A 80 2.30 -7.30 -3.89
C GLN A 80 1.58 -8.65 -3.97
N ALA A 81 1.95 -9.62 -3.12
CA ALA A 81 1.32 -10.94 -3.09
C ALA A 81 -0.16 -10.85 -2.67
N ILE A 82 -0.49 -10.03 -1.69
CA ILE A 82 -1.87 -9.74 -1.27
C ILE A 82 -2.66 -9.14 -2.43
N ALA A 83 -2.13 -8.08 -3.04
CA ALA A 83 -2.78 -7.39 -4.16
C ALA A 83 -3.04 -8.33 -5.33
N ASP A 84 -2.05 -9.15 -5.69
CA ASP A 84 -2.11 -10.05 -6.85
C ASP A 84 -3.15 -11.16 -6.64
N GLN A 85 -3.20 -11.74 -5.44
CA GLN A 85 -4.20 -12.75 -5.10
C GLN A 85 -5.61 -12.15 -5.04
N ALA A 86 -5.79 -11.00 -4.39
CA ALA A 86 -7.08 -10.32 -4.32
C ALA A 86 -7.58 -9.92 -5.71
N PHE A 87 -6.69 -9.40 -6.56
CA PHE A 87 -7.02 -9.08 -7.95
C PHE A 87 -7.42 -10.32 -8.75
N THR A 88 -6.72 -11.43 -8.59
CA THR A 88 -7.04 -12.71 -9.24
C THR A 88 -8.44 -13.17 -8.87
N ASN A 89 -8.78 -13.12 -7.58
CA ASN A 89 -10.06 -13.54 -7.06
C ASN A 89 -11.19 -12.63 -7.56
N ALA A 90 -11.01 -11.31 -7.49
CA ALA A 90 -11.98 -10.33 -8.01
C ALA A 90 -12.20 -10.50 -9.53
N LYS A 91 -11.13 -10.73 -10.30
CA LYS A 91 -11.19 -10.98 -11.73
C LYS A 91 -11.99 -12.24 -12.07
N ALA A 92 -11.78 -13.32 -11.30
CA ALA A 92 -12.55 -14.56 -11.45
C ALA A 92 -14.05 -14.37 -11.12
N ALA A 93 -14.37 -13.45 -10.21
CA ALA A 93 -15.73 -13.08 -9.85
C ALA A 93 -16.37 -12.04 -10.81
N ASN A 94 -15.62 -11.49 -11.77
CA ASN A 94 -15.99 -10.33 -12.59
C ASN A 94 -16.34 -9.09 -11.74
N ASP A 95 -15.67 -8.91 -10.64
CA ASP A 95 -15.82 -7.79 -9.70
C ASP A 95 -14.81 -6.68 -10.04
N VAL A 96 -15.28 -5.69 -10.83
CA VAL A 96 -14.45 -4.54 -11.24
C VAL A 96 -14.08 -3.68 -10.04
N GLU A 97 -14.94 -3.54 -9.04
CA GLU A 97 -14.66 -2.77 -7.82
C GLU A 97 -13.57 -3.45 -7.00
N GLY A 98 -13.67 -4.77 -6.78
CA GLY A 98 -12.64 -5.56 -6.10
C GLY A 98 -11.29 -5.52 -6.82
N MET A 99 -11.27 -5.59 -8.16
CA MET A 99 -10.05 -5.41 -8.95
C MET A 99 -9.47 -4.01 -8.76
N THR A 100 -10.30 -2.96 -8.78
CA THR A 100 -9.88 -1.58 -8.57
C THR A 100 -9.25 -1.42 -7.18
N MET A 101 -9.88 -1.94 -6.13
CA MET A 101 -9.35 -1.87 -4.76
C MET A 101 -8.03 -2.62 -4.60
N ALA A 102 -7.85 -3.76 -5.29
CA ALA A 102 -6.58 -4.47 -5.28
C ALA A 102 -5.45 -3.68 -5.96
N LEU A 103 -5.73 -2.95 -7.05
CA LEU A 103 -4.79 -2.03 -7.69
C LEU A 103 -4.43 -0.86 -6.78
N VAL A 104 -5.43 -0.23 -6.15
CA VAL A 104 -5.22 0.85 -5.18
C VAL A 104 -4.35 0.35 -4.02
N TYR A 105 -4.68 -0.80 -3.43
CA TYR A 105 -3.90 -1.40 -2.35
C TYR A 105 -2.44 -1.64 -2.73
N ARG A 106 -2.18 -2.14 -3.96
CA ARG A 106 -0.80 -2.34 -4.45
C ARG A 106 0.01 -1.05 -4.46
N ALA A 107 -0.65 0.08 -4.66
CA ALA A 107 -0.03 1.39 -4.73
C ALA A 107 0.05 2.11 -3.37
N LEU A 108 -0.58 1.63 -2.29
CA LEU A 108 -0.50 2.27 -0.97
C LEU A 108 0.94 2.35 -0.47
N GLU A 109 1.25 3.41 0.27
CA GLU A 109 2.50 3.57 0.99
C GLU A 109 2.67 2.48 2.06
N ARG A 110 3.90 2.00 2.26
CA ARG A 110 4.26 1.04 3.30
C ARG A 110 5.07 1.73 4.39
N ASN A 111 4.84 1.32 5.63
CA ASN A 111 5.59 1.80 6.78
C ASN A 111 7.08 1.43 6.68
N THR A 112 7.97 2.41 6.89
CA THR A 112 9.42 2.28 6.70
C THR A 112 10.25 2.38 7.99
N GLY A 113 9.68 2.85 9.09
CA GLY A 113 10.34 2.99 10.39
C GLY A 113 10.90 4.39 10.68
N SER A 114 10.89 5.31 9.71
CA SER A 114 11.22 6.74 9.93
C SER A 114 10.77 7.63 8.79
N VAL A 115 10.43 8.88 9.11
CA VAL A 115 10.07 9.90 8.12
C VAL A 115 11.24 10.14 7.16
N GLY A 116 10.94 10.16 5.87
CA GLY A 116 11.91 10.38 4.79
C GLY A 116 12.63 9.14 4.31
N LEU A 117 12.25 7.95 4.77
CA LEU A 117 12.84 6.69 4.33
C LEU A 117 11.97 6.02 3.26
N ALA A 118 12.57 5.75 2.10
CA ALA A 118 11.89 5.02 1.03
C ALA A 118 11.71 3.53 1.38
N SER A 119 10.56 2.95 1.03
CA SER A 119 10.29 1.53 1.18
C SER A 119 10.90 0.70 0.05
N ALA A 120 11.39 -0.51 0.36
CA ALA A 120 11.95 -1.42 -0.63
C ALA A 120 10.87 -1.94 -1.60
N ALA A 121 11.22 -2.06 -2.88
CA ALA A 121 10.39 -2.72 -3.86
C ALA A 121 10.45 -4.24 -3.72
N CYS A 122 9.38 -4.93 -4.12
CA CYS A 122 9.40 -6.39 -4.25
C CYS A 122 10.24 -6.81 -5.45
N GLU A 123 11.23 -7.68 -5.23
CA GLU A 123 12.11 -8.21 -6.28
C GLU A 123 12.02 -9.73 -6.44
N SER A 124 11.67 -10.46 -5.38
CA SER A 124 11.76 -11.93 -5.33
C SER A 124 10.51 -12.65 -5.83
N ILE A 125 9.36 -11.99 -5.87
CA ILE A 125 8.08 -12.55 -6.31
C ILE A 125 7.59 -11.76 -7.54
N LYS A 126 7.22 -12.47 -8.60
CA LYS A 126 6.58 -11.87 -9.76
C LYS A 126 5.07 -11.97 -9.64
N ALA A 127 4.38 -10.86 -9.80
CA ALA A 127 2.92 -10.87 -9.88
C ALA A 127 2.46 -11.67 -11.12
N VAL A 128 1.36 -12.40 -10.95
CA VAL A 128 0.73 -13.18 -12.03
C VAL A 128 -0.06 -12.25 -12.95
N ASN A 129 -0.70 -11.22 -12.38
CA ASN A 129 -1.48 -10.24 -13.12
C ASN A 129 -0.58 -9.10 -13.61
N PRO A 130 -0.53 -8.84 -14.92
CA PRO A 130 0.30 -7.76 -15.48
C PRO A 130 -0.11 -6.38 -14.95
N GLU A 131 -1.38 -6.18 -14.60
CA GLU A 131 -1.91 -4.96 -14.03
C GLU A 131 -1.28 -4.66 -12.66
N ILE A 132 -1.10 -5.68 -11.83
CA ILE A 132 -0.40 -5.58 -10.53
C ILE A 132 1.12 -5.44 -10.73
N ALA A 133 1.69 -6.18 -11.69
CA ALA A 133 3.12 -6.11 -11.99
C ALA A 133 3.58 -4.73 -12.49
N ALA A 134 2.68 -3.96 -13.11
CA ALA A 134 2.94 -2.60 -13.58
C ALA A 134 3.07 -1.58 -12.45
N LEU A 135 2.66 -1.92 -11.22
CA LEU A 135 2.57 -1.00 -10.09
C LEU A 135 3.66 -1.26 -9.04
N GLN A 136 4.04 -0.21 -8.36
CA GLN A 136 4.78 -0.24 -7.12
C GLN A 136 4.06 0.61 -6.06
N GLN A 137 4.47 0.50 -4.80
CA GLN A 137 3.92 1.28 -3.71
C GLN A 137 4.38 2.75 -3.76
N HIS A 138 3.52 3.66 -3.30
CA HIS A 138 3.92 5.03 -2.98
C HIS A 138 5.07 5.02 -1.98
N GLN A 139 5.88 6.04 -2.06
CA GLN A 139 6.97 6.28 -1.13
C GLN A 139 6.56 7.34 -0.11
N ASP A 140 7.19 7.29 1.07
CA ASP A 140 7.06 8.37 2.06
C ASP A 140 7.27 9.72 1.35
N PRO A 141 6.31 10.65 1.42
CA PRO A 141 6.37 11.91 0.67
C PRO A 141 7.53 12.82 1.07
N ALA A 142 8.17 12.58 2.24
CA ALA A 142 9.38 13.27 2.66
C ALA A 142 10.67 12.60 2.13
N SER A 143 10.59 11.44 1.47
CA SER A 143 11.76 10.78 0.89
C SER A 143 12.23 11.44 -0.41
N ASP A 144 13.52 11.26 -0.74
CA ASP A 144 14.12 11.87 -1.93
C ASP A 144 13.41 11.44 -3.22
N GLY A 145 12.94 12.43 -3.99
CA GLY A 145 12.28 12.20 -5.27
C GLY A 145 10.83 11.68 -5.17
N ALA A 146 10.29 11.51 -3.98
CA ALA A 146 8.97 10.93 -3.75
C ALA A 146 7.86 11.62 -4.55
N ALA A 147 7.81 12.94 -4.58
CA ALA A 147 6.73 13.68 -5.25
C ALA A 147 6.60 13.32 -6.74
N ALA A 148 7.72 13.21 -7.47
CA ALA A 148 7.69 12.83 -8.88
C ALA A 148 7.34 11.36 -9.07
N LEU A 149 7.88 10.48 -8.22
CA LEU A 149 7.65 9.05 -8.27
C LEU A 149 6.20 8.70 -7.90
N ASN A 150 5.66 9.27 -6.83
CA ASN A 150 4.28 9.05 -6.39
C ASN A 150 3.28 9.49 -7.47
N LYS A 151 3.53 10.66 -8.09
CA LYS A 151 2.72 11.10 -9.22
C LYS A 151 2.77 10.12 -10.40
N GLN A 152 3.92 9.56 -10.72
CA GLN A 152 4.05 8.54 -11.76
C GLN A 152 3.29 7.26 -11.39
N ILE A 153 3.37 6.83 -10.13
CA ILE A 153 2.64 5.66 -9.61
C ILE A 153 1.14 5.89 -9.74
N ALA A 154 0.64 7.05 -9.28
CA ALA A 154 -0.78 7.41 -9.38
C ALA A 154 -1.26 7.46 -10.85
N THR A 155 -0.43 7.99 -11.77
CA THR A 155 -0.74 8.00 -13.21
C THR A 155 -0.87 6.58 -13.75
N THR A 156 0.11 5.71 -13.48
CA THR A 156 0.07 4.30 -13.90
C THR A 156 -1.11 3.57 -13.28
N LEU A 157 -1.40 3.83 -12.00
CA LEU A 157 -2.58 3.27 -11.31
C LEU A 157 -3.88 3.66 -12.03
N GLY A 158 -4.06 4.92 -12.36
CA GLY A 158 -5.21 5.40 -13.11
C GLY A 158 -5.36 4.71 -14.47
N GLU A 159 -4.24 4.51 -15.18
CA GLU A 159 -4.21 3.79 -16.45
C GLU A 159 -4.63 2.31 -16.30
N GLN A 160 -4.16 1.62 -15.25
CA GLN A 160 -4.56 0.24 -14.98
C GLN A 160 -6.05 0.15 -14.58
N ILE A 161 -6.54 1.10 -13.77
CA ILE A 161 -7.97 1.19 -13.42
C ILE A 161 -8.83 1.42 -14.67
N ALA A 162 -8.42 2.33 -15.56
CA ALA A 162 -9.11 2.56 -16.84
C ALA A 162 -9.15 1.31 -17.71
N ALA A 163 -8.04 0.55 -17.77
CA ALA A 163 -7.91 -0.65 -18.58
C ALA A 163 -8.89 -1.77 -18.18
N ILE A 164 -9.23 -1.86 -16.89
CA ILE A 164 -10.20 -2.82 -16.37
C ILE A 164 -11.65 -2.27 -16.34
N GLY A 165 -11.86 -1.02 -16.79
CA GLY A 165 -13.17 -0.36 -16.77
C GLY A 165 -13.61 0.16 -15.41
N GLY A 166 -12.69 0.38 -14.48
CA GLY A 166 -12.92 0.96 -13.16
C GLY A 166 -13.03 2.49 -13.18
N ASP A 167 -13.38 3.05 -12.04
CA ASP A 167 -13.44 4.50 -11.85
C ASP A 167 -12.03 5.08 -11.63
N VAL A 168 -11.51 5.80 -12.62
CA VAL A 168 -10.17 6.38 -12.61
C VAL A 168 -9.94 7.35 -11.45
N THR A 169 -11.01 7.96 -10.90
CA THR A 169 -10.89 8.84 -9.74
C THR A 169 -10.36 8.13 -8.50
N MET A 170 -10.52 6.80 -8.44
CA MET A 170 -9.98 5.95 -7.38
C MET A 170 -8.44 5.90 -7.37
N ALA A 171 -7.75 6.39 -8.40
CA ALA A 171 -6.29 6.46 -8.38
C ALA A 171 -5.76 7.31 -7.23
N ASN A 172 -6.45 8.41 -6.88
CA ASN A 172 -6.08 9.25 -5.74
C ASN A 172 -6.37 8.60 -4.37
N GLU A 173 -7.10 7.48 -4.30
CA GLU A 173 -7.24 6.73 -3.03
C GLU A 173 -5.92 6.12 -2.56
N ALA A 174 -4.94 5.96 -3.45
CA ALA A 174 -3.59 5.52 -3.07
C ALA A 174 -2.65 6.66 -2.66
N SER A 175 -3.06 7.92 -2.87
CA SER A 175 -2.29 9.09 -2.47
C SER A 175 -2.15 9.17 -0.96
N THR A 176 -1.01 9.69 -0.50
CA THR A 176 -0.62 9.67 0.90
C THR A 176 -0.73 11.05 1.57
N PHE A 177 -0.11 11.23 2.70
CA PHE A 177 -0.12 12.46 3.50
C PHE A 177 0.77 13.56 2.93
N ALA A 178 0.67 14.77 3.46
CA ALA A 178 1.69 15.80 3.24
C ALA A 178 3.03 15.34 3.82
N PRO A 179 4.18 15.77 3.23
CA PRO A 179 5.51 15.40 3.74
C PRO A 179 5.67 15.71 5.23
N GLY A 180 6.18 14.74 5.99
CA GLY A 180 6.58 14.91 7.37
C GLY A 180 7.92 15.65 7.49
N GLU A 181 8.32 15.99 8.71
CA GLU A 181 9.61 16.63 9.00
C GLU A 181 10.70 15.55 9.16
N ILE A 182 11.72 15.61 8.30
CA ILE A 182 12.88 14.70 8.40
C ILE A 182 13.60 14.93 9.71
N GLY A 183 13.83 13.85 10.46
CA GLY A 183 14.45 13.90 11.78
C GLY A 183 13.47 14.21 12.91
N ASP A 184 12.17 14.19 12.66
CA ASP A 184 11.15 14.24 13.72
C ASP A 184 11.41 13.12 14.74
N PRO A 185 11.72 13.48 16.01
CA PRO A 185 12.03 12.50 17.05
C PRO A 185 10.81 11.66 17.45
N THR A 186 9.61 12.06 17.06
CA THR A 186 8.37 11.30 17.28
C THR A 186 8.18 10.22 16.24
N GLY A 187 8.75 10.39 15.03
CA GLY A 187 8.52 9.54 13.86
C GLY A 187 7.10 9.62 13.32
N ALA A 188 6.31 10.63 13.80
CA ALA A 188 4.88 10.67 13.50
C ALA A 188 4.58 11.17 12.09
N GLY A 189 5.38 12.14 11.59
CA GLY A 189 5.02 12.81 10.35
C GLY A 189 3.61 13.44 10.42
N ASN A 190 2.98 13.59 9.27
CA ASN A 190 1.55 13.94 9.13
C ASN A 190 0.78 12.65 8.86
N THR A 191 0.22 12.01 9.88
CA THR A 191 -0.37 10.68 9.75
C THR A 191 -1.59 10.52 10.64
N CYS A 192 -2.41 9.52 10.34
CA CYS A 192 -3.44 9.00 11.22
C CYS A 192 -3.47 7.48 11.13
N ASP A 193 -4.03 6.84 12.17
CA ASP A 193 -4.20 5.39 12.23
C ASP A 193 -5.45 5.08 13.04
N ASP A 194 -6.52 4.59 12.39
CA ASP A 194 -7.79 4.27 13.04
C ASP A 194 -8.45 3.08 12.34
N ALA A 195 -8.31 1.91 12.96
CA ALA A 195 -8.90 0.67 12.47
C ALA A 195 -10.44 0.64 12.56
N ASP A 196 -11.05 1.52 13.34
CA ASP A 196 -12.51 1.60 13.48
C ASP A 196 -13.15 2.54 12.45
N ASP A 197 -12.36 3.42 11.83
CA ASP A 197 -12.83 4.30 10.75
C ASP A 197 -12.89 3.56 9.41
N ALA A 198 -14.04 2.98 9.12
CA ALA A 198 -14.26 2.21 7.90
C ALA A 198 -14.09 3.00 6.59
N ALA A 199 -14.12 4.33 6.63
CA ALA A 199 -13.87 5.19 5.48
C ALA A 199 -12.37 5.49 5.27
N GLY A 200 -11.55 5.14 6.25
CA GLY A 200 -10.13 5.50 6.34
C GLY A 200 -9.92 6.91 6.89
N CYS A 201 -9.16 7.02 7.98
CA CYS A 201 -8.98 8.29 8.68
C CYS A 201 -8.31 9.37 7.82
N ILE A 202 -7.52 8.98 6.83
CA ILE A 202 -6.92 9.93 5.87
C ILE A 202 -8.00 10.70 5.09
N ASN A 203 -9.11 10.03 4.76
CA ASN A 203 -10.26 10.61 4.07
C ASN A 203 -11.15 11.42 5.02
N THR A 204 -11.52 10.82 6.16
CA THR A 204 -12.39 11.44 7.16
C THR A 204 -11.79 12.73 7.73
N LEU A 205 -10.48 12.74 8.01
CA LEU A 205 -9.75 13.89 8.52
C LEU A 205 -9.23 14.82 7.40
N LYS A 206 -9.43 14.46 6.12
CA LYS A 206 -8.98 15.22 4.94
C LYS A 206 -7.46 15.48 4.96
N LEU A 207 -6.70 14.46 5.27
CA LEU A 207 -5.24 14.53 5.36
C LEU A 207 -4.56 14.10 4.05
N ARG A 208 -5.29 13.49 3.11
CA ARG A 208 -4.77 13.05 1.82
C ARG A 208 -4.37 14.23 0.94
N VAL A 209 -3.21 14.10 0.32
CA VAL A 209 -2.72 15.04 -0.69
C VAL A 209 -2.75 14.34 -2.04
N ASP A 210 -3.74 14.67 -2.86
CA ASP A 210 -3.96 14.02 -4.15
C ASP A 210 -2.78 14.26 -5.11
N ASP A 211 -2.25 13.20 -5.72
CA ASP A 211 -1.15 13.25 -6.67
C ASP A 211 -1.60 13.72 -8.06
N LEU A 212 -2.86 13.45 -8.42
CA LEU A 212 -3.45 13.79 -9.71
C LEU A 212 -4.55 14.82 -9.56
N SER A 213 -4.52 15.83 -10.42
CA SER A 213 -5.61 16.81 -10.56
C SER A 213 -6.82 16.18 -11.28
N ALA A 214 -7.97 16.83 -11.16
CA ALA A 214 -9.19 16.41 -11.87
C ALA A 214 -9.01 16.36 -13.40
N ASP A 215 -8.23 17.30 -13.97
CA ASP A 215 -7.96 17.33 -15.41
C ASP A 215 -7.07 16.15 -15.86
N GLU A 216 -6.08 15.76 -15.03
CA GLU A 216 -5.22 14.61 -15.30
C GLU A 216 -6.01 13.30 -15.22
N LEU A 217 -6.87 13.14 -14.22
CA LEU A 217 -7.78 11.98 -14.11
C LEU A 217 -8.74 11.90 -15.32
N ALA A 218 -9.29 13.03 -15.75
CA ALA A 218 -10.16 13.07 -16.93
C ALA A 218 -9.40 12.68 -18.20
N ALA A 219 -8.13 13.12 -18.35
CA ALA A 219 -7.30 12.77 -19.50
C ALA A 219 -6.98 11.27 -19.52
N ILE A 220 -6.67 10.65 -18.38
CA ILE A 220 -6.43 9.20 -18.27
C ILE A 220 -7.70 8.44 -18.64
N SER A 221 -8.87 8.85 -18.12
CA SER A 221 -10.16 8.24 -18.39
C SER A 221 -10.48 8.28 -19.89
N ALA A 222 -10.24 9.41 -20.57
CA ALA A 222 -10.45 9.57 -22.00
C ALA A 222 -9.49 8.67 -22.82
N GLY A 223 -8.22 8.55 -22.40
CA GLY A 223 -7.23 7.66 -23.00
C GLY A 223 -7.60 6.19 -22.88
N GLY A 224 -8.06 5.75 -21.71
CA GLY A 224 -8.55 4.40 -21.46
C GLY A 224 -9.78 4.04 -22.30
N ALA A 225 -10.73 4.96 -22.41
CA ALA A 225 -11.92 4.78 -23.26
C ALA A 225 -11.57 4.62 -24.76
N ALA A 226 -10.57 5.39 -25.24
CA ALA A 226 -10.09 5.27 -26.62
C ALA A 226 -9.41 3.92 -26.88
N ALA A 227 -8.62 3.41 -25.95
CA ALA A 227 -7.96 2.11 -26.03
C ALA A 227 -8.97 0.95 -26.04
N ALA A 228 -9.98 1.00 -25.16
CA ALA A 228 -11.06 0.01 -25.11
C ALA A 228 -11.91 0.02 -26.39
N GLY A 229 -12.19 1.18 -26.96
CA GLY A 229 -12.90 1.33 -28.24
C GLY A 229 -12.12 0.75 -29.43
N ALA A 230 -10.79 0.93 -29.44
CA ALA A 230 -9.92 0.35 -30.45
C ALA A 230 -9.87 -1.18 -30.38
N ALA A 231 -9.79 -1.74 -29.18
CA ALA A 231 -9.77 -3.19 -28.96
C ALA A 231 -11.09 -3.85 -29.44
N ASN A 232 -12.23 -3.24 -29.13
CA ASN A 232 -13.54 -3.75 -29.59
C ASN A 232 -13.68 -3.70 -31.09
N ASN A 233 -13.19 -2.65 -31.76
CA ASN A 233 -13.25 -2.54 -33.22
C ASN A 233 -12.39 -3.60 -33.89
N THR A 234 -11.24 -3.98 -33.37
CA THR A 234 -10.39 -5.04 -33.91
C THR A 234 -11.01 -6.42 -33.70
N ALA A 235 -11.66 -6.68 -32.56
CA ALA A 235 -12.38 -7.94 -32.32
C ALA A 235 -13.57 -8.11 -33.26
N ASP A 236 -14.31 -7.05 -33.55
CA ASP A 236 -15.46 -7.05 -34.45
C ASP A 236 -15.01 -7.20 -35.95
N ALA A 237 -13.86 -6.65 -36.33
CA ALA A 237 -13.25 -6.83 -37.62
C ALA A 237 -12.76 -8.27 -37.84
N ALA A 238 -12.17 -8.90 -36.81
CA ALA A 238 -11.74 -10.29 -36.83
C ALA A 238 -12.94 -11.26 -36.93
N ALA A 239 -14.03 -10.99 -36.22
CA ALA A 239 -15.26 -11.78 -36.28
C ALA A 239 -15.96 -11.69 -37.63
N LYS A 240 -15.93 -10.53 -38.31
CA LYS A 240 -16.47 -10.34 -39.64
C LYS A 240 -15.59 -10.95 -40.75
N GLY A 241 -14.26 -11.00 -40.55
CA GLY A 241 -13.31 -11.67 -41.43
C GLY A 241 -13.50 -13.20 -41.46
N CYS A 242 -13.80 -13.81 -40.32
CA CYS A 242 -13.98 -15.25 -40.19
C CYS A 242 -15.30 -15.75 -40.84
N ARG A 243 -16.32 -14.92 -40.95
CA ARG A 243 -17.60 -15.28 -41.61
C ARG A 243 -17.55 -15.30 -43.17
N ARG A 244 -16.51 -14.73 -43.78
CA ARG A 244 -16.38 -14.69 -45.26
C ARG A 244 -15.56 -15.82 -45.87
N SER A 245 -14.84 -16.62 -45.08
CA SER A 245 -13.96 -17.67 -45.60
C SER A 245 -14.50 -19.11 -45.47
N VAL A 246 -15.72 -19.31 -44.97
CA VAL A 246 -16.33 -20.66 -44.81
C VAL A 246 -17.45 -20.93 -45.81
N CYS A 247 -17.50 -20.25 -46.94
CA CYS A 247 -18.38 -20.59 -48.04
C CYS A 247 -17.58 -20.75 -49.36
N ARG A 248 -16.79 -21.83 -49.41
CA ARG A 248 -16.48 -22.53 -50.69
C ARG A 248 -15.88 -23.90 -50.38
#